data_bad4797f8873096ec99b5781c369e838
#
_entry.id   bad4797f8873096ec99b5781c369e838
#
_cell.length_a   1.000
_cell.length_b   1.000
_cell.length_c   1.000
_cell.angle_alpha   90.00
_cell.angle_beta   90.00
_cell.angle_gamma   90.00
#
_symmetry.space_group_name_H-M   'P 1'
#
loop_
_entity.id
_entity.type
_entity.pdbx_description
1 polymer ?
#
loop_
_entity_poly.entity_id
_entity_poly.type
_entity_poly.pdbx_seq_one_letter_code
_entity_poly.pdbx_strand_id
1 'polypeptide(L)'
;MIFFGQAKEERKHLRAIEHFLGKRIRYGRDVLPEKTLTRLHEARKAAKDALGWSVSAERRGEALKRLESQYGDLLRTDKHHGRRENAEVALVAIALALGVRAYFLQPFKIPTHSMRPTLLGILNEPESRPPPAWPVRFFDLVWSGKGWHRAVAPMDGTIESVREGKLLGLIPWTTTVIVADGWTESVWTGLQQAREGGMKVRAGDRVKAGETLANFSSTSGDHLFVNKIVYHTRKPDRGETFVFTTDGIEGIESGLRLRGIEGSQYYIKRCVAVGGDRLQIRPPVLWVNGQPAQDWACQRVAEQKNGYSGYTLGQTFLTNPEDSYQVPGKDYWAMGDNSPNSFDSRGWGAVQAKNLVGKGAFVYWPFSTRWGLIH
;
A
#
# COMPACT_ATOMS: atom_id res chain seq x y z
N MET A 1 -41.82 42.96 10.79
CA MET A 1 -40.75 41.94 10.89
C MET A 1 -40.94 40.74 9.93
N ILE A 2 -42.16 40.37 9.56
CA ILE A 2 -42.48 39.23 8.65
C ILE A 2 -41.99 39.46 7.21
N PHE A 3 -42.11 40.67 6.66
CA PHE A 3 -41.71 41.02 5.29
C PHE A 3 -40.20 40.91 5.00
N PHE A 4 -39.31 41.15 5.98
CA PHE A 4 -37.88 41.05 5.81
C PHE A 4 -37.38 39.59 5.72
N GLY A 5 -38.09 38.67 6.38
CA GLY A 5 -37.79 37.24 6.31
C GLY A 5 -38.08 36.64 4.93
N GLN A 6 -39.23 36.99 4.38
CA GLN A 6 -39.71 36.48 3.08
C GLN A 6 -38.81 36.96 1.92
N ALA A 7 -38.42 38.23 1.90
CA ALA A 7 -37.52 38.79 0.89
C ALA A 7 -36.10 38.15 0.92
N LYS A 8 -35.65 37.73 2.08
CA LYS A 8 -34.35 37.04 2.25
C LYS A 8 -34.44 35.61 1.73
N GLU A 9 -35.52 34.90 1.99
CA GLU A 9 -35.78 33.53 1.51
C GLU A 9 -35.91 33.48 -0.02
N GLU A 10 -36.69 34.40 -0.64
CA GLU A 10 -36.81 34.50 -2.08
C GLU A 10 -35.49 34.75 -2.78
N ARG A 11 -34.64 35.63 -2.21
CA ARG A 11 -33.29 35.87 -2.73
C ARG A 11 -32.37 34.65 -2.60
N LYS A 12 -32.51 33.89 -1.54
CA LYS A 12 -31.76 32.64 -1.33
C LYS A 12 -32.21 31.58 -2.34
N HIS A 13 -33.51 31.44 -2.59
CA HIS A 13 -34.05 30.53 -3.60
C HIS A 13 -33.61 30.91 -5.02
N LEU A 14 -33.67 32.16 -5.42
CA LEU A 14 -33.17 32.61 -6.73
C LEU A 14 -31.68 32.34 -6.93
N ARG A 15 -30.86 32.56 -5.88
CA ARG A 15 -29.44 32.20 -5.92
C ARG A 15 -29.18 30.69 -6.08
N ALA A 16 -29.99 29.88 -5.39
CA ALA A 16 -29.90 28.43 -5.51
C ALA A 16 -30.29 27.99 -6.94
N ILE A 17 -31.36 28.56 -7.52
CA ILE A 17 -31.78 28.29 -8.90
C ILE A 17 -30.68 28.73 -9.90
N GLU A 18 -30.14 29.95 -9.76
CA GLU A 18 -29.06 30.45 -10.64
C GLU A 18 -27.83 29.55 -10.59
N HIS A 19 -27.41 29.16 -9.37
CA HIS A 19 -26.28 28.27 -9.20
C HIS A 19 -26.54 26.89 -9.81
N PHE A 20 -27.70 26.31 -9.58
CA PHE A 20 -28.10 25.02 -10.13
C PHE A 20 -28.11 25.03 -11.65
N LEU A 21 -28.73 26.05 -12.27
CA LEU A 21 -28.75 26.21 -13.73
C LEU A 21 -27.34 26.41 -14.29
N GLY A 22 -26.49 27.20 -13.61
CA GLY A 22 -25.12 27.41 -13.99
C GLY A 22 -24.29 26.11 -13.94
N LYS A 23 -24.52 25.26 -12.93
CA LYS A 23 -23.93 23.93 -12.83
C LYS A 23 -24.38 23.03 -13.98
N ARG A 24 -25.70 23.00 -14.26
CA ARG A 24 -26.33 22.18 -15.32
C ARG A 24 -25.84 22.57 -16.72
N ILE A 25 -25.64 23.86 -16.98
CA ILE A 25 -25.06 24.35 -18.25
C ILE A 25 -23.60 23.87 -18.39
N ARG A 26 -22.78 24.00 -17.35
CA ARG A 26 -21.37 23.62 -17.41
C ARG A 26 -21.18 22.12 -17.65
N TYR A 27 -21.96 21.28 -16.95
CA TYR A 27 -21.87 19.82 -17.08
C TYR A 27 -22.61 19.26 -18.29
N GLY A 28 -23.62 20.00 -18.81
CA GLY A 28 -24.41 19.56 -19.93
C GLY A 28 -23.96 20.09 -21.29
N ARG A 29 -22.95 20.98 -21.33
CA ARG A 29 -22.56 21.70 -22.54
C ARG A 29 -22.28 20.81 -23.74
N ASP A 30 -21.63 19.67 -23.51
CA ASP A 30 -21.19 18.76 -24.56
C ASP A 30 -22.16 17.58 -24.79
N VAL A 31 -23.22 17.46 -23.97
CA VAL A 31 -24.14 16.31 -23.98
C VAL A 31 -25.59 16.70 -24.24
N LEU A 32 -26.00 17.90 -23.86
CA LEU A 32 -27.41 18.35 -24.02
C LEU A 32 -27.68 18.91 -25.41
N PRO A 33 -28.89 18.68 -25.97
CA PRO A 33 -29.31 19.30 -27.22
C PRO A 33 -29.26 20.82 -27.13
N GLU A 34 -28.85 21.48 -28.20
CA GLU A 34 -28.68 22.94 -28.28
C GLU A 34 -29.97 23.72 -27.84
N LYS A 35 -31.14 23.22 -28.20
CA LYS A 35 -32.43 23.76 -27.76
C LYS A 35 -32.59 23.76 -26.24
N THR A 36 -32.10 22.72 -25.57
CA THR A 36 -32.13 22.61 -24.10
C THR A 36 -31.12 23.56 -23.46
N LEU A 37 -29.95 23.69 -24.04
CA LEU A 37 -28.91 24.63 -23.58
C LEU A 37 -29.38 26.07 -23.69
N THR A 38 -30.05 26.45 -24.78
CA THR A 38 -30.62 27.79 -24.97
C THR A 38 -31.64 28.08 -23.87
N ARG A 39 -32.58 27.17 -23.61
CA ARG A 39 -33.56 27.31 -22.53
C ARG A 39 -32.91 27.40 -21.14
N LEU A 40 -31.84 26.67 -20.89
CA LEU A 40 -31.09 26.76 -19.62
C LEU A 40 -30.38 28.12 -19.48
N HIS A 41 -29.85 28.68 -20.57
CA HIS A 41 -29.24 30.01 -20.56
C HIS A 41 -30.28 31.11 -20.33
N GLU A 42 -31.46 31.02 -20.95
CA GLU A 42 -32.58 31.94 -20.75
C GLU A 42 -33.11 31.90 -19.29
N ALA A 43 -33.32 30.70 -18.75
CA ALA A 43 -33.75 30.52 -17.36
C ALA A 43 -32.73 31.08 -16.37
N ARG A 44 -31.41 30.83 -16.63
CA ARG A 44 -30.33 31.37 -15.79
C ARG A 44 -30.27 32.90 -15.87
N LYS A 45 -30.41 33.47 -17.05
CA LYS A 45 -30.47 34.93 -17.24
C LYS A 45 -31.62 35.54 -16.47
N ALA A 46 -32.83 34.95 -16.57
CA ALA A 46 -34.00 35.41 -15.84
C ALA A 46 -33.80 35.35 -14.31
N ALA A 47 -33.18 34.28 -13.81
CA ALA A 47 -32.85 34.16 -12.38
C ALA A 47 -31.83 35.22 -11.93
N LYS A 48 -30.80 35.51 -12.76
CA LYS A 48 -29.77 36.52 -12.50
C LYS A 48 -30.33 37.92 -12.52
N ASP A 49 -31.24 38.25 -13.49
CA ASP A 49 -31.88 39.55 -13.60
C ASP A 49 -32.79 39.82 -12.39
N ALA A 50 -33.51 38.81 -11.90
CA ALA A 50 -34.32 38.88 -10.67
C ALA A 50 -33.46 39.06 -9.39
N LEU A 51 -32.18 38.72 -9.40
CA LEU A 51 -31.24 38.98 -8.30
C LEU A 51 -30.67 40.38 -8.28
N GLY A 52 -30.96 41.19 -9.28
CA GLY A 52 -30.49 42.57 -9.43
C GLY A 52 -30.77 43.42 -8.16
N TRP A 53 -29.90 44.40 -7.93
CA TRP A 53 -29.92 45.18 -6.67
C TRP A 53 -31.17 46.06 -6.51
N SER A 54 -31.73 46.53 -7.62
CA SER A 54 -32.93 47.39 -7.69
C SER A 54 -34.27 46.66 -7.75
N VAL A 55 -34.27 45.32 -7.72
CA VAL A 55 -35.50 44.51 -7.84
C VAL A 55 -36.20 44.40 -6.48
N SER A 56 -37.48 44.76 -6.41
CA SER A 56 -38.29 44.66 -5.22
C SER A 56 -38.63 43.21 -4.84
N ALA A 57 -39.03 42.95 -3.60
CA ALA A 57 -39.39 41.61 -3.15
C ALA A 57 -40.57 41.03 -3.96
N GLU A 58 -41.61 41.83 -4.20
CA GLU A 58 -42.75 41.41 -5.02
C GLU A 58 -42.35 40.93 -6.41
N ARG A 59 -41.49 41.70 -7.11
CA ARG A 59 -40.97 41.31 -8.42
C ARG A 59 -40.11 40.06 -8.38
N ARG A 60 -39.43 39.79 -7.27
CA ARG A 60 -38.68 38.53 -7.09
C ARG A 60 -39.62 37.33 -6.92
N GLY A 61 -40.68 37.49 -6.14
CA GLY A 61 -41.71 36.45 -6.00
C GLY A 61 -42.40 36.13 -7.33
N GLU A 62 -42.73 37.17 -8.14
CA GLU A 62 -43.26 36.97 -9.49
C GLU A 62 -42.25 36.26 -10.42
N ALA A 63 -40.98 36.62 -10.36
CA ALA A 63 -39.91 35.97 -11.14
C ALA A 63 -39.74 34.49 -10.76
N LEU A 64 -39.80 34.14 -9.47
CA LEU A 64 -39.80 32.76 -9.01
C LEU A 64 -40.95 31.96 -9.59
N LYS A 65 -42.20 32.48 -9.52
CA LYS A 65 -43.37 31.83 -10.09
C LYS A 65 -43.25 31.66 -11.61
N ARG A 66 -42.74 32.65 -12.32
CA ARG A 66 -42.44 32.53 -13.77
C ARG A 66 -41.37 31.48 -14.08
N LEU A 67 -40.29 31.45 -13.32
CA LEU A 67 -39.25 30.45 -13.49
C LEU A 67 -39.77 29.03 -13.28
N GLU A 68 -40.62 28.84 -12.26
CA GLU A 68 -41.25 27.54 -11.99
C GLU A 68 -42.25 27.13 -13.08
N SER A 69 -43.04 28.06 -13.58
CA SER A 69 -44.07 27.76 -14.62
C SER A 69 -43.43 27.51 -16.00
N GLN A 70 -42.44 28.31 -16.41
CA GLN A 70 -41.83 28.23 -17.74
C GLN A 70 -40.69 27.22 -17.85
N TYR A 71 -39.93 27.01 -16.77
CA TYR A 71 -38.70 26.19 -16.74
C TYR A 71 -38.74 25.13 -15.66
N GLY A 72 -39.92 24.80 -15.10
CA GLY A 72 -40.05 23.82 -14.02
C GLY A 72 -39.53 22.41 -14.41
N ASP A 73 -39.65 22.07 -15.70
CA ASP A 73 -39.04 20.83 -16.25
C ASP A 73 -37.52 20.83 -16.17
N LEU A 74 -36.91 22.01 -16.31
CA LEU A 74 -35.45 22.18 -16.21
C LEU A 74 -34.97 22.30 -14.76
N LEU A 75 -35.86 22.66 -13.83
CA LEU A 75 -35.55 22.80 -12.40
C LEU A 75 -35.76 21.49 -11.62
N ARG A 76 -36.41 20.49 -12.22
CA ARG A 76 -36.53 19.17 -11.60
C ARG A 76 -35.18 18.50 -11.49
N THR A 77 -34.80 18.15 -10.28
CA THR A 77 -33.63 17.30 -10.02
C THR A 77 -33.94 15.88 -10.49
N ASP A 78 -33.05 15.31 -11.27
CA ASP A 78 -33.12 13.90 -11.67
C ASP A 78 -33.14 13.04 -10.39
N LYS A 79 -34.04 12.04 -10.32
CA LYS A 79 -34.16 11.11 -9.19
C LYS A 79 -32.80 10.44 -8.81
N HIS A 80 -31.87 10.40 -9.73
CA HIS A 80 -30.53 9.80 -9.56
C HIS A 80 -29.39 10.82 -9.42
N HIS A 81 -29.69 12.13 -9.29
CA HIS A 81 -28.69 13.19 -9.23
C HIS A 81 -27.63 12.95 -8.14
N GLY A 82 -28.06 12.61 -6.92
CA GLY A 82 -27.14 12.33 -5.82
C GLY A 82 -26.23 11.11 -6.06
N ARG A 83 -26.77 10.06 -6.70
CA ARG A 83 -25.95 8.87 -7.06
C ARG A 83 -24.94 9.20 -8.15
N ARG A 84 -25.32 10.00 -9.13
CA ARG A 84 -24.44 10.43 -10.21
C ARG A 84 -23.34 11.36 -9.68
N GLU A 85 -23.67 12.33 -8.84
CA GLU A 85 -22.69 13.21 -8.19
C GLU A 85 -21.70 12.44 -7.34
N ASN A 86 -22.16 11.48 -6.53
CA ASN A 86 -21.28 10.61 -5.75
C ASN A 86 -20.38 9.72 -6.64
N ALA A 87 -20.90 9.24 -7.77
CA ALA A 87 -20.12 8.46 -8.73
C ALA A 87 -19.04 9.32 -9.40
N GLU A 88 -19.35 10.55 -9.79
CA GLU A 88 -18.40 11.50 -10.37
C GLU A 88 -17.27 11.83 -9.37
N VAL A 89 -17.62 12.13 -8.11
CA VAL A 89 -16.65 12.38 -7.04
C VAL A 89 -15.77 11.15 -6.80
N ALA A 90 -16.38 9.97 -6.75
CA ALA A 90 -15.63 8.71 -6.58
C ALA A 90 -14.66 8.46 -7.74
N LEU A 91 -15.10 8.66 -8.98
CA LEU A 91 -14.24 8.51 -10.17
C LEU A 91 -13.06 9.47 -10.16
N VAL A 92 -13.29 10.74 -9.84
CA VAL A 92 -12.22 11.75 -9.73
C VAL A 92 -11.25 11.39 -8.61
N ALA A 93 -11.75 10.97 -7.43
CA ALA A 93 -10.94 10.55 -6.31
C ALA A 93 -10.08 9.32 -6.66
N ILE A 94 -10.67 8.33 -7.34
CA ILE A 94 -9.96 7.13 -7.80
C ILE A 94 -8.88 7.50 -8.83
N ALA A 95 -9.22 8.33 -9.82
CA ALA A 95 -8.28 8.77 -10.85
C ALA A 95 -7.09 9.53 -10.23
N LEU A 96 -7.35 10.43 -9.27
CA LEU A 96 -6.32 11.14 -8.53
C LEU A 96 -5.46 10.18 -7.71
N ALA A 97 -6.07 9.26 -6.97
CA ALA A 97 -5.36 8.28 -6.15
C ALA A 97 -4.45 7.38 -7.01
N LEU A 98 -4.96 6.91 -8.16
CA LEU A 98 -4.18 6.12 -9.12
C LEU A 98 -3.04 6.93 -9.73
N GLY A 99 -3.27 8.21 -10.05
CA GLY A 99 -2.23 9.12 -10.55
C GLY A 99 -1.13 9.35 -9.50
N VAL A 100 -1.50 9.62 -8.25
CA VAL A 100 -0.54 9.76 -7.15
C VAL A 100 0.26 8.47 -6.97
N ARG A 101 -0.41 7.31 -6.96
CA ARG A 101 0.24 6.00 -6.85
C ARG A 101 1.18 5.70 -8.01
N ALA A 102 0.79 6.04 -9.23
CA ALA A 102 1.58 5.75 -10.42
C ALA A 102 2.87 6.57 -10.51
N TYR A 103 2.80 7.86 -10.15
CA TYR A 103 3.89 8.81 -10.43
C TYR A 103 4.62 9.33 -9.19
N PHE A 104 3.99 9.33 -8.02
CA PHE A 104 4.53 10.02 -6.84
C PHE A 104 4.91 9.07 -5.71
N LEU A 105 3.91 8.50 -5.05
CA LEU A 105 4.05 7.69 -3.85
C LEU A 105 3.35 6.35 -4.04
N GLN A 106 4.11 5.28 -4.03
CA GLN A 106 3.58 3.93 -4.14
C GLN A 106 3.68 3.21 -2.79
N PRO A 107 2.55 2.67 -2.27
CA PRO A 107 2.58 1.84 -1.07
C PRO A 107 3.16 0.46 -1.39
N PHE A 108 4.04 -0.01 -0.49
CA PHE A 108 4.64 -1.34 -0.52
C PHE A 108 4.51 -2.01 0.85
N LYS A 109 4.48 -3.32 0.84
CA LYS A 109 4.55 -4.17 2.03
C LYS A 109 5.85 -4.96 2.01
N ILE A 110 6.52 -5.07 3.16
CA ILE A 110 7.77 -5.81 3.29
C ILE A 110 7.46 -7.27 3.65
N PRO A 111 7.73 -8.23 2.76
CA PRO A 111 7.47 -9.63 3.05
C PRO A 111 8.61 -10.33 3.77
N THR A 112 9.87 -9.89 3.58
CA THR A 112 11.08 -10.59 4.01
C THR A 112 11.87 -9.84 5.08
N HIS A 113 12.76 -10.55 5.76
CA HIS A 113 13.58 -10.00 6.86
C HIS A 113 14.94 -9.46 6.43
N SER A 114 15.21 -9.35 5.12
CA SER A 114 16.54 -8.96 4.61
C SER A 114 16.98 -7.55 5.02
N MET A 115 16.04 -6.68 5.39
CA MET A 115 16.29 -5.31 5.85
C MET A 115 16.14 -5.13 7.36
N ARG A 116 16.00 -6.21 8.13
CA ARG A 116 15.92 -6.16 9.60
C ARG A 116 17.25 -5.67 10.19
N PRO A 117 17.23 -4.87 11.24
CA PRO A 117 16.07 -4.35 11.99
C PRO A 117 15.45 -3.07 11.43
N THR A 118 16.02 -2.47 10.38
CA THR A 118 15.52 -1.21 9.78
C THR A 118 14.08 -1.35 9.30
N LEU A 119 13.77 -2.45 8.61
CA LEU A 119 12.43 -2.81 8.16
C LEU A 119 12.13 -4.25 8.55
N LEU A 120 10.94 -4.49 9.08
CA LEU A 120 10.50 -5.82 9.48
C LEU A 120 9.65 -6.45 8.38
N GLY A 121 9.96 -7.69 8.02
CA GLY A 121 9.12 -8.53 7.18
C GLY A 121 7.97 -9.20 7.95
N ILE A 122 7.23 -10.05 7.25
CA ILE A 122 6.20 -10.89 7.88
C ILE A 122 6.89 -11.88 8.82
N LEU A 123 6.48 -11.89 10.09
CA LEU A 123 7.04 -12.79 11.10
C LEU A 123 5.91 -13.64 11.67
N ASN A 124 6.12 -14.96 11.68
CA ASN A 124 5.20 -15.92 12.25
C ASN A 124 5.88 -16.59 13.43
N GLU A 125 5.31 -16.43 14.64
CA GLU A 125 5.89 -16.93 15.89
C GLU A 125 4.93 -17.86 16.60
N PRO A 126 5.39 -19.08 16.99
CA PRO A 126 4.57 -19.98 17.79
C PRO A 126 4.27 -19.35 19.16
N GLU A 127 3.05 -19.50 19.60
CA GLU A 127 2.57 -18.97 20.88
C GLU A 127 2.27 -20.11 21.85
N SER A 128 2.75 -20.00 23.08
CA SER A 128 2.48 -20.98 24.13
C SER A 128 1.14 -20.76 24.83
N ARG A 129 0.64 -19.52 24.80
CA ARG A 129 -0.65 -19.13 25.43
C ARG A 129 -1.74 -18.99 24.37
N PRO A 130 -3.00 -19.21 24.74
CA PRO A 130 -4.10 -18.94 23.83
C PRO A 130 -4.16 -17.45 23.45
N PRO A 131 -4.73 -17.12 22.27
CA PRO A 131 -4.93 -15.74 21.87
C PRO A 131 -5.68 -14.92 22.94
N PRO A 132 -5.34 -13.65 23.12
CA PRO A 132 -6.03 -12.77 24.05
C PRO A 132 -7.50 -12.55 23.66
N ALA A 133 -8.28 -11.90 24.52
CA ALA A 133 -9.68 -11.58 24.26
C ALA A 133 -9.83 -10.71 23.00
N TRP A 134 -11.00 -10.80 22.33
CA TRP A 134 -11.26 -10.13 21.05
C TRP A 134 -10.89 -8.62 21.00
N PRO A 135 -11.20 -7.78 22.00
CA PRO A 135 -10.82 -6.36 21.95
C PRO A 135 -9.30 -6.14 21.84
N VAL A 136 -8.51 -6.96 22.57
CA VAL A 136 -7.04 -6.88 22.52
C VAL A 136 -6.53 -7.36 21.16
N ARG A 137 -7.07 -8.46 20.63
CA ARG A 137 -6.71 -8.96 19.28
C ARG A 137 -7.00 -7.94 18.19
N PHE A 138 -8.13 -7.24 18.28
CA PHE A 138 -8.48 -6.17 17.32
C PHE A 138 -7.50 -5.00 17.43
N PHE A 139 -7.18 -4.57 18.66
CA PHE A 139 -6.20 -3.51 18.89
C PHE A 139 -4.80 -3.91 18.39
N ASP A 140 -4.35 -5.13 18.70
CA ASP A 140 -3.08 -5.66 18.21
C ASP A 140 -3.01 -5.65 16.67
N LEU A 141 -4.08 -6.07 16.01
CA LEU A 141 -4.16 -6.08 14.55
C LEU A 141 -4.07 -4.67 13.97
N VAL A 142 -4.87 -3.74 14.48
CA VAL A 142 -4.96 -2.37 13.94
C VAL A 142 -3.72 -1.56 14.25
N TRP A 143 -3.17 -1.68 15.46
CA TRP A 143 -2.07 -0.87 15.94
C TRP A 143 -0.70 -1.44 15.57
N SER A 144 -0.46 -2.68 15.94
CA SER A 144 0.84 -3.34 15.79
C SER A 144 0.93 -4.30 14.59
N GLY A 145 -0.16 -4.48 13.85
CA GLY A 145 -0.19 -5.42 12.72
C GLY A 145 -0.08 -6.89 13.15
N LYS A 146 -0.34 -7.20 14.43
CA LYS A 146 -0.22 -8.55 14.98
C LYS A 146 -1.56 -9.29 14.89
N GLY A 147 -1.61 -10.30 14.04
CA GLY A 147 -2.71 -11.26 13.95
C GLY A 147 -2.50 -12.46 14.87
N TRP A 148 -3.57 -12.98 15.45
CA TRP A 148 -3.56 -14.15 16.33
C TRP A 148 -4.32 -15.29 15.67
N HIS A 149 -3.70 -16.46 15.62
CA HIS A 149 -4.20 -17.63 14.91
C HIS A 149 -4.22 -18.84 15.86
N ARG A 150 -5.38 -19.48 15.99
CA ARG A 150 -5.53 -20.70 16.77
C ARG A 150 -6.53 -21.61 16.08
N ALA A 151 -6.19 -22.89 15.99
CA ALA A 151 -7.09 -23.97 15.60
C ALA A 151 -6.99 -25.08 16.62
N VAL A 152 -8.15 -25.65 16.99
CA VAL A 152 -8.26 -26.73 17.98
C VAL A 152 -9.17 -27.80 17.40
N ALA A 153 -8.81 -29.07 17.53
CA ALA A 153 -9.63 -30.15 17.08
C ALA A 153 -10.97 -30.18 17.89
N PRO A 154 -12.13 -30.08 17.24
CA PRO A 154 -13.41 -30.05 17.93
C PRO A 154 -13.81 -31.47 18.47
N MET A 155 -13.31 -32.51 17.83
CA MET A 155 -13.52 -33.90 18.21
C MET A 155 -12.34 -34.77 17.76
N ASP A 156 -12.30 -36.01 18.23
CA ASP A 156 -11.31 -36.98 17.76
C ASP A 156 -11.45 -37.23 16.27
N GLY A 157 -10.34 -37.49 15.59
CA GLY A 157 -10.38 -37.80 14.17
C GLY A 157 -9.00 -38.00 13.57
N THR A 158 -8.99 -38.41 12.31
CA THR A 158 -7.78 -38.51 11.50
C THR A 158 -7.79 -37.39 10.47
N ILE A 159 -6.69 -36.64 10.37
CA ILE A 159 -6.56 -35.56 9.40
C ILE A 159 -6.50 -36.15 7.98
N GLU A 160 -7.49 -35.84 7.16
CA GLU A 160 -7.54 -36.26 5.74
C GLU A 160 -6.67 -35.41 4.87
N SER A 161 -6.74 -34.09 5.03
CA SER A 161 -5.97 -33.15 4.24
C SER A 161 -5.73 -31.80 4.95
N VAL A 162 -4.61 -31.17 4.60
CA VAL A 162 -4.30 -29.78 4.98
C VAL A 162 -4.00 -29.02 3.70
N ARG A 163 -4.84 -28.07 3.34
CA ARG A 163 -4.77 -27.35 2.05
C ARG A 163 -5.00 -25.86 2.20
N GLU A 164 -4.56 -25.10 1.22
CA GLU A 164 -4.94 -23.69 1.11
C GLU A 164 -6.34 -23.56 0.54
N GLY A 165 -7.14 -22.72 1.17
CA GLY A 165 -8.43 -22.26 0.71
C GLY A 165 -8.43 -20.77 0.42
N LYS A 166 -9.36 -20.31 -0.40
CA LYS A 166 -9.64 -18.88 -0.59
C LYS A 166 -10.98 -18.57 0.07
N LEU A 167 -11.03 -17.53 0.88
CA LEU A 167 -12.27 -17.08 1.47
C LEU A 167 -13.24 -16.64 0.37
N LEU A 168 -14.41 -17.30 0.28
CA LEU A 168 -15.47 -17.05 -0.71
C LEU A 168 -15.02 -17.11 -2.18
N GLY A 169 -13.87 -17.72 -2.51
CA GLY A 169 -13.37 -17.88 -3.88
C GLY A 169 -12.98 -16.61 -4.63
N LEU A 170 -13.38 -15.43 -4.14
CA LEU A 170 -13.21 -14.12 -4.79
C LEU A 170 -12.30 -13.17 -4.02
N ILE A 171 -12.13 -13.36 -2.71
CA ILE A 171 -11.30 -12.49 -1.88
C ILE A 171 -9.89 -13.07 -1.82
N PRO A 172 -8.82 -12.26 -2.03
CA PRO A 172 -7.44 -12.73 -2.06
C PRO A 172 -6.88 -13.09 -0.68
N TRP A 173 -7.74 -13.46 0.27
CA TRP A 173 -7.33 -13.91 1.59
C TRP A 173 -7.21 -15.42 1.60
N THR A 174 -5.98 -15.89 1.77
CA THR A 174 -5.69 -17.31 1.89
C THR A 174 -6.03 -17.79 3.31
N THR A 175 -6.65 -18.96 3.39
CA THR A 175 -6.90 -19.66 4.64
C THR A 175 -6.25 -21.04 4.57
N THR A 176 -5.74 -21.53 5.69
CA THR A 176 -5.35 -22.94 5.81
C THR A 176 -6.55 -23.73 6.31
N VAL A 177 -7.01 -24.69 5.52
CA VAL A 177 -8.14 -25.56 5.83
C VAL A 177 -7.60 -26.92 6.22
N ILE A 178 -7.97 -27.37 7.43
CA ILE A 178 -7.66 -28.68 7.99
C ILE A 178 -8.94 -29.50 7.89
N VAL A 179 -8.93 -30.57 7.12
CA VAL A 179 -10.07 -31.49 6.95
C VAL A 179 -9.75 -32.79 7.66
N ALA A 180 -10.65 -33.26 8.47
CA ALA A 180 -10.57 -34.53 9.17
C ALA A 180 -11.92 -35.26 9.10
N ASP A 181 -11.96 -36.54 9.57
CA ASP A 181 -13.18 -37.36 9.64
C ASP A 181 -14.31 -36.60 10.35
N GLY A 182 -15.30 -36.16 9.59
CA GLY A 182 -16.50 -35.54 10.09
C GLY A 182 -16.43 -34.08 10.52
N TRP A 183 -15.26 -33.39 10.39
CA TRP A 183 -15.12 -31.97 10.72
C TRP A 183 -14.10 -31.23 9.88
N THR A 184 -14.20 -29.90 9.86
CA THR A 184 -13.27 -29.01 9.18
C THR A 184 -12.96 -27.83 10.08
N GLU A 185 -11.69 -27.46 10.17
CA GLU A 185 -11.21 -26.30 10.92
C GLU A 185 -10.41 -25.39 10.01
N SER A 186 -10.39 -24.10 10.29
CA SER A 186 -9.72 -23.10 9.43
C SER A 186 -8.84 -22.15 10.22
N VAL A 187 -7.64 -21.93 9.70
CA VAL A 187 -6.72 -20.89 10.17
C VAL A 187 -6.69 -19.77 9.12
N TRP A 188 -6.95 -18.55 9.54
CA TRP A 188 -7.07 -17.38 8.65
C TRP A 188 -5.72 -16.86 8.20
N THR A 189 -4.92 -17.73 7.58
CA THR A 189 -3.62 -17.41 6.97
C THR A 189 -3.22 -18.49 5.97
N GLY A 190 -2.27 -18.21 5.08
CA GLY A 190 -1.76 -19.17 4.13
C GLY A 190 -1.02 -20.36 4.78
N LEU A 191 -0.98 -21.51 4.11
CA LEU A 191 -0.38 -22.73 4.62
C LEU A 191 1.09 -22.57 4.98
N GLN A 192 1.85 -21.87 4.17
CA GLN A 192 3.27 -21.61 4.47
C GLN A 192 3.42 -20.82 5.77
N GLN A 193 2.66 -19.76 5.96
CA GLN A 193 2.68 -18.94 7.18
C GLN A 193 2.26 -19.74 8.41
N ALA A 194 1.23 -20.59 8.28
CA ALA A 194 0.81 -21.48 9.36
C ALA A 194 1.91 -22.48 9.75
N ARG A 195 2.65 -23.01 8.77
CA ARG A 195 3.81 -23.88 9.01
C ARG A 195 4.96 -23.16 9.71
N GLU A 196 5.29 -21.96 9.25
CA GLU A 196 6.28 -21.09 9.89
C GLU A 196 5.88 -20.73 11.32
N GLY A 197 4.60 -20.52 11.59
CA GLY A 197 4.01 -20.29 12.92
C GLY A 197 3.96 -21.54 13.81
N GLY A 198 4.50 -22.67 13.35
CA GLY A 198 4.61 -23.86 14.16
C GLY A 198 3.47 -24.88 14.05
N MET A 199 2.57 -24.72 13.06
CA MET A 199 1.55 -25.76 12.76
C MET A 199 2.23 -27.04 12.26
N LYS A 200 2.08 -28.16 12.97
CA LYS A 200 2.76 -29.42 12.66
C LYS A 200 1.87 -30.47 12.02
N VAL A 201 0.55 -30.35 12.12
CA VAL A 201 -0.41 -31.36 11.63
C VAL A 201 -0.28 -31.64 10.14
N ARG A 202 -0.38 -32.91 9.77
CA ARG A 202 -0.27 -33.43 8.39
C ARG A 202 -1.41 -34.40 8.12
N ALA A 203 -1.68 -34.69 6.84
CA ALA A 203 -2.56 -35.77 6.46
C ALA A 203 -2.06 -37.11 7.05
N GLY A 204 -2.97 -37.88 7.62
CA GLY A 204 -2.71 -39.13 8.32
C GLY A 204 -2.50 -38.99 9.82
N ASP A 205 -2.34 -37.82 10.39
CA ASP A 205 -2.20 -37.60 11.83
C ASP A 205 -3.53 -37.86 12.53
N ARG A 206 -3.45 -38.58 13.68
CA ARG A 206 -4.58 -38.74 14.59
C ARG A 206 -4.55 -37.66 15.64
N VAL A 207 -5.67 -36.99 15.85
CA VAL A 207 -5.83 -35.91 16.82
C VAL A 207 -6.99 -36.19 17.76
N LYS A 208 -6.88 -35.67 18.99
CA LYS A 208 -7.91 -35.78 20.02
C LYS A 208 -8.72 -34.51 20.16
N ALA A 209 -9.96 -34.62 20.62
CA ALA A 209 -10.78 -33.46 20.97
C ALA A 209 -10.04 -32.53 21.94
N GLY A 210 -10.03 -31.25 21.64
CA GLY A 210 -9.29 -30.23 22.41
C GLY A 210 -7.80 -30.11 22.09
N GLU A 211 -7.25 -30.94 21.23
CA GLU A 211 -5.84 -30.83 20.81
C GLU A 211 -5.59 -29.56 19.96
N THR A 212 -4.54 -28.84 20.29
CA THR A 212 -4.18 -27.60 19.57
C THR A 212 -3.44 -27.94 18.28
N LEU A 213 -4.08 -27.67 17.14
CA LEU A 213 -3.56 -27.93 15.80
C LEU A 213 -2.64 -26.80 15.33
N ALA A 214 -2.96 -25.56 15.70
CA ALA A 214 -2.18 -24.37 15.44
C ALA A 214 -2.39 -23.35 16.56
N ASN A 215 -1.31 -22.68 17.01
CA ASN A 215 -1.39 -21.57 17.95
C ASN A 215 -0.16 -20.67 17.73
N PHE A 216 -0.34 -19.56 17.04
CA PHE A 216 0.74 -18.65 16.69
C PHE A 216 0.24 -17.22 16.45
N SER A 217 1.16 -16.28 16.45
CA SER A 217 0.91 -14.92 16.01
C SER A 217 1.63 -14.63 14.70
N SER A 218 1.04 -13.77 13.88
CA SER A 218 1.66 -13.29 12.66
C SER A 218 1.75 -11.77 12.68
N THR A 219 2.93 -11.21 12.41
CA THR A 219 3.10 -9.77 12.19
C THR A 219 3.06 -9.49 10.71
N SER A 220 2.32 -8.47 10.29
CA SER A 220 2.05 -8.23 8.88
C SER A 220 3.27 -7.75 8.06
N GLY A 221 4.36 -7.41 8.73
CA GLY A 221 5.49 -6.70 8.13
C GLY A 221 5.24 -5.20 7.98
N ASP A 222 6.28 -4.43 7.73
CA ASP A 222 6.17 -2.97 7.58
C ASP A 222 5.53 -2.60 6.24
N HIS A 223 4.63 -1.64 6.28
CA HIS A 223 4.04 -1.00 5.12
C HIS A 223 4.65 0.38 4.95
N LEU A 224 5.17 0.67 3.79
CA LEU A 224 5.90 1.90 3.54
C LEU A 224 5.49 2.57 2.24
N PHE A 225 5.71 3.87 2.17
CA PHE A 225 5.63 4.64 0.94
C PHE A 225 7.00 4.72 0.28
N VAL A 226 7.02 4.47 -1.03
CA VAL A 226 8.17 4.65 -1.91
C VAL A 226 7.98 5.92 -2.70
N ASN A 227 8.91 6.85 -2.57
CA ASN A 227 8.95 8.09 -3.34
C ASN A 227 9.61 7.82 -4.70
N LYS A 228 8.80 7.87 -5.76
CA LYS A 228 9.24 7.60 -7.13
C LYS A 228 9.87 8.84 -7.79
N ILE A 229 9.50 10.04 -7.35
CA ILE A 229 9.96 11.28 -7.98
C ILE A 229 11.44 11.50 -7.75
N VAL A 230 11.94 11.14 -6.57
CA VAL A 230 13.31 11.49 -6.14
C VAL A 230 14.36 11.03 -7.14
N TYR A 231 14.20 9.85 -7.76
CA TYR A 231 15.18 9.33 -8.72
C TYR A 231 14.95 9.78 -10.17
N HIS A 232 13.90 10.58 -10.41
CA HIS A 232 13.80 11.36 -11.65
C HIS A 232 14.62 12.65 -11.61
N THR A 233 14.90 13.18 -10.40
CA THR A 233 15.61 14.44 -10.21
C THR A 233 17.06 14.27 -9.80
N ARG A 234 17.41 13.16 -9.13
CA ARG A 234 18.78 12.82 -8.71
C ARG A 234 19.00 11.31 -8.69
N LYS A 235 20.25 10.93 -8.54
CA LYS A 235 20.63 9.52 -8.35
C LYS A 235 20.50 9.09 -6.88
N PRO A 236 20.38 7.77 -6.58
CA PRO A 236 20.53 7.25 -5.24
C PRO A 236 21.89 7.62 -4.63
N ASP A 237 21.86 8.02 -3.36
CA ASP A 237 23.06 8.23 -2.56
C ASP A 237 23.40 6.99 -1.75
N ARG A 238 24.68 6.84 -1.33
CA ARG A 238 25.07 5.78 -0.41
C ARG A 238 24.32 5.92 0.91
N GLY A 239 23.93 4.81 1.50
CA GLY A 239 23.14 4.78 2.73
C GLY A 239 21.63 4.84 2.52
N GLU A 240 21.12 5.18 1.33
CA GLU A 240 19.67 5.23 1.08
C GLU A 240 19.05 3.83 0.91
N THR A 241 17.86 3.65 1.46
CA THR A 241 17.02 2.50 1.09
C THR A 241 16.34 2.77 -0.24
N PHE A 242 16.52 1.89 -1.20
CA PHE A 242 15.92 2.04 -2.52
C PHE A 242 15.17 0.78 -2.96
N VAL A 243 14.13 1.03 -3.74
CA VAL A 243 13.32 -0.01 -4.36
C VAL A 243 13.67 -0.09 -5.84
N PHE A 244 13.82 -1.31 -6.33
CA PHE A 244 14.13 -1.60 -7.73
C PHE A 244 13.35 -2.84 -8.21
N THR A 245 13.18 -2.95 -9.52
CA THR A 245 12.63 -4.14 -10.16
C THR A 245 13.75 -5.16 -10.43
N THR A 246 13.39 -6.43 -10.36
CA THR A 246 14.35 -7.53 -10.63
C THR A 246 14.49 -7.85 -12.13
N ASP A 247 13.84 -7.06 -12.98
CA ASP A 247 13.81 -7.25 -14.42
C ASP A 247 15.23 -7.22 -15.03
N GLY A 248 15.59 -8.30 -15.77
CA GLY A 248 16.90 -8.45 -16.38
C GLY A 248 18.06 -8.67 -15.40
N ILE A 249 17.80 -8.92 -14.11
CA ILE A 249 18.83 -9.36 -13.16
C ILE A 249 18.85 -10.90 -13.16
N GLU A 250 19.71 -11.49 -13.97
CA GLU A 250 19.71 -12.90 -14.32
C GLU A 250 19.82 -13.81 -13.09
N GLY A 251 20.67 -13.46 -12.11
CA GLY A 251 20.82 -14.20 -10.85
C GLY A 251 19.55 -14.24 -9.99
N ILE A 252 18.65 -13.27 -10.11
CA ILE A 252 17.35 -13.25 -9.42
C ILE A 252 16.30 -13.99 -10.26
N GLU A 253 16.22 -13.69 -11.54
CA GLU A 253 15.18 -14.27 -12.42
C GLU A 253 15.28 -15.79 -12.51
N SER A 254 16.49 -16.35 -12.58
CA SER A 254 16.69 -17.80 -12.57
C SER A 254 16.15 -18.43 -11.28
N GLY A 255 16.42 -17.82 -10.13
CA GLY A 255 15.89 -18.27 -8.84
C GLY A 255 14.37 -18.15 -8.72
N LEU A 256 13.75 -17.14 -9.32
CA LEU A 256 12.31 -16.96 -9.36
C LEU A 256 11.65 -18.01 -10.26
N ARG A 257 12.21 -18.25 -11.44
CA ARG A 257 11.72 -19.29 -12.38
C ARG A 257 11.74 -20.69 -11.75
N LEU A 258 12.80 -21.04 -11.01
CA LEU A 258 12.88 -22.31 -10.29
C LEU A 258 11.78 -22.47 -9.22
N ARG A 259 11.24 -21.37 -8.71
CA ARG A 259 10.13 -21.35 -7.73
C ARG A 259 8.75 -21.23 -8.39
N GLY A 260 8.67 -21.25 -9.73
CA GLY A 260 7.42 -21.07 -10.47
C GLY A 260 6.85 -19.64 -10.41
N ILE A 261 7.68 -18.65 -10.09
CA ILE A 261 7.28 -17.24 -10.03
C ILE A 261 7.64 -16.59 -11.36
N GLU A 262 6.62 -16.22 -12.12
CA GLU A 262 6.76 -15.52 -13.38
C GLU A 262 6.76 -14.00 -13.18
N GLY A 263 7.53 -13.29 -14.00
CA GLY A 263 7.62 -11.84 -14.01
C GLY A 263 8.60 -11.26 -12.99
N SER A 264 8.85 -9.95 -13.13
CA SER A 264 9.75 -9.23 -12.25
C SER A 264 9.10 -8.94 -10.89
N GLN A 265 9.93 -8.91 -9.85
CA GLN A 265 9.55 -8.60 -8.49
C GLN A 265 10.11 -7.23 -8.07
N TYR A 266 9.56 -6.65 -7.01
CA TYR A 266 10.11 -5.46 -6.38
C TYR A 266 10.96 -5.87 -5.17
N TYR A 267 12.23 -5.42 -5.17
CA TYR A 267 13.12 -5.60 -4.03
C TYR A 267 13.41 -4.25 -3.37
N ILE A 268 13.58 -4.29 -2.06
CA ILE A 268 14.08 -3.15 -1.28
C ILE A 268 15.38 -3.55 -0.60
N LYS A 269 16.39 -2.73 -0.76
CA LYS A 269 17.73 -2.90 -0.21
C LYS A 269 18.34 -1.54 0.14
N ARG A 270 19.48 -1.54 0.77
CA ARG A 270 20.30 -0.35 0.98
C ARG A 270 21.26 -0.18 -0.18
N CYS A 271 21.33 1.04 -0.75
CA CYS A 271 22.37 1.43 -1.68
C CYS A 271 23.67 1.65 -0.89
N VAL A 272 24.59 0.71 -0.94
CA VAL A 272 25.84 0.82 -0.17
C VAL A 272 26.99 1.34 -1.02
N ALA A 273 26.86 1.29 -2.34
CA ALA A 273 27.81 1.88 -3.26
C ALA A 273 27.16 2.25 -4.60
N VAL A 274 27.77 3.19 -5.28
CA VAL A 274 27.31 3.76 -6.55
C VAL A 274 28.36 3.52 -7.66
N GLY A 275 27.97 3.72 -8.90
CA GLY A 275 28.85 3.52 -10.05
C GLY A 275 30.20 4.25 -9.90
N GLY A 276 31.28 3.51 -10.14
CA GLY A 276 32.66 3.96 -9.94
C GLY A 276 33.28 3.60 -8.59
N ASP A 277 32.48 3.13 -7.62
CA ASP A 277 33.02 2.70 -6.33
C ASP A 277 33.68 1.32 -6.39
N ARG A 278 34.73 1.16 -5.60
CA ARG A 278 35.37 -0.11 -5.33
C ARG A 278 34.99 -0.61 -3.93
N LEU A 279 34.35 -1.76 -3.87
CA LEU A 279 33.86 -2.39 -2.63
C LEU A 279 34.78 -3.50 -2.15
N GLN A 280 34.87 -3.64 -0.83
CA GLN A 280 35.41 -4.80 -0.12
C GLN A 280 34.58 -5.05 1.15
N ILE A 281 34.50 -6.28 1.61
CA ILE A 281 33.92 -6.63 2.91
C ILE A 281 34.98 -7.24 3.78
N ARG A 282 35.29 -6.57 4.88
CA ARG A 282 36.14 -7.12 5.96
C ARG A 282 35.23 -7.21 7.19
N PRO A 283 34.58 -8.34 7.39
CA PRO A 283 33.56 -8.47 8.41
C PRO A 283 34.00 -7.94 9.79
N PRO A 284 33.17 -7.17 10.49
CA PRO A 284 31.80 -6.81 10.15
C PRO A 284 31.64 -5.51 9.32
N VAL A 285 32.75 -4.99 8.77
CA VAL A 285 32.83 -3.66 8.15
C VAL A 285 32.79 -3.74 6.63
N LEU A 286 31.97 -2.89 6.01
CA LEU A 286 32.01 -2.62 4.59
C LEU A 286 33.06 -1.52 4.29
N TRP A 287 33.86 -1.73 3.26
CA TRP A 287 34.87 -0.79 2.80
C TRP A 287 34.51 -0.27 1.41
N VAL A 288 34.57 1.04 1.23
CA VAL A 288 34.32 1.72 -0.03
C VAL A 288 35.52 2.58 -0.38
N ASN A 289 36.09 2.37 -1.57
CA ASN A 289 37.26 3.11 -2.08
C ASN A 289 38.47 3.08 -1.11
N GLY A 290 38.68 1.94 -0.48
CA GLY A 290 39.81 1.70 0.42
C GLY A 290 39.66 2.22 1.85
N GLN A 291 38.49 2.75 2.20
CA GLN A 291 38.16 3.22 3.54
C GLN A 291 36.87 2.57 4.07
N PRO A 292 36.71 2.41 5.40
CA PRO A 292 35.41 2.02 5.96
C PRO A 292 34.30 2.95 5.47
N ALA A 293 33.14 2.39 5.15
CA ALA A 293 31.98 3.15 4.67
C ALA A 293 31.64 4.29 5.64
N GLN A 294 31.56 5.52 5.13
CA GLN A 294 31.39 6.73 5.94
C GLN A 294 29.93 7.10 6.18
N ASP A 295 29.00 6.56 5.38
CA ASP A 295 27.59 6.81 5.61
C ASP A 295 27.12 6.14 6.91
N TRP A 296 26.33 6.89 7.69
CA TRP A 296 25.90 6.46 9.02
C TRP A 296 25.07 5.16 9.00
N ALA A 297 24.34 4.90 7.92
CA ALA A 297 23.53 3.69 7.81
C ALA A 297 24.39 2.43 7.68
N CYS A 298 25.46 2.50 6.88
CA CYS A 298 26.42 1.41 6.79
C CYS A 298 27.25 1.25 8.08
N GLN A 299 27.62 2.36 8.73
CA GLN A 299 28.30 2.32 10.04
C GLN A 299 27.43 1.63 11.10
N ARG A 300 26.12 1.97 11.15
CA ARG A 300 25.16 1.35 12.07
C ARG A 300 25.08 -0.16 11.89
N VAL A 301 25.08 -0.64 10.64
CA VAL A 301 25.12 -2.09 10.37
C VAL A 301 26.42 -2.71 10.88
N ALA A 302 27.55 -2.06 10.63
CA ALA A 302 28.89 -2.55 11.04
C ALA A 302 29.09 -2.58 12.57
N GLU A 303 28.41 -1.70 13.31
CA GLU A 303 28.50 -1.63 14.79
C GLU A 303 27.97 -2.87 15.51
N GLN A 304 27.18 -3.71 14.88
CA GLN A 304 26.59 -4.92 15.45
C GLN A 304 25.76 -4.68 16.72
N LYS A 305 25.10 -3.51 16.81
CA LYS A 305 24.22 -3.12 17.92
C LYS A 305 22.77 -3.08 17.48
N ASN A 306 21.84 -3.07 18.43
CA ASN A 306 20.40 -2.88 18.18
C ASN A 306 19.79 -3.88 17.16
N GLY A 307 20.32 -5.12 17.12
CA GLY A 307 19.86 -6.18 16.25
C GLY A 307 20.50 -6.20 14.85
N TYR A 308 21.49 -5.34 14.58
CA TYR A 308 22.34 -5.44 13.39
C TYR A 308 23.42 -6.50 13.60
N SER A 309 23.71 -7.28 12.55
CA SER A 309 24.65 -8.40 12.61
C SER A 309 26.03 -8.11 12.00
N GLY A 310 26.23 -6.91 11.48
CA GLY A 310 27.40 -6.58 10.68
C GLY A 310 27.30 -7.10 9.25
N TYR A 311 28.23 -6.67 8.41
CA TYR A 311 28.34 -7.17 7.04
C TYR A 311 29.06 -8.51 7.00
N THR A 312 28.55 -9.43 6.19
CA THR A 312 29.12 -10.77 5.97
C THR A 312 29.57 -10.93 4.52
N LEU A 313 30.50 -11.83 4.27
CA LEU A 313 30.95 -12.17 2.92
C LEU A 313 29.83 -12.74 2.07
N GLY A 314 29.97 -12.64 0.76
CA GLY A 314 29.01 -13.14 -0.21
C GLY A 314 29.25 -14.61 -0.59
N GLN A 315 28.39 -15.12 -1.46
CA GLN A 315 28.52 -16.46 -2.02
C GLN A 315 29.10 -16.45 -3.46
N THR A 316 28.80 -15.40 -4.23
CA THR A 316 29.23 -15.25 -5.63
C THR A 316 30.25 -14.13 -5.78
N PHE A 317 29.98 -12.99 -5.14
CA PHE A 317 30.85 -11.82 -5.16
C PHE A 317 31.28 -11.48 -3.74
N LEU A 318 32.51 -10.96 -3.57
CA LEU A 318 33.09 -10.59 -2.26
C LEU A 318 33.10 -11.78 -1.29
N THR A 319 33.59 -12.90 -1.77
CA THR A 319 33.61 -14.20 -1.05
C THR A 319 34.71 -14.27 0.00
N ASN A 320 35.76 -13.44 -0.15
CA ASN A 320 36.90 -13.35 0.77
C ASN A 320 37.14 -11.87 1.17
N PRO A 321 37.78 -11.61 2.32
CA PRO A 321 38.07 -10.23 2.76
C PRO A 321 38.98 -9.44 1.80
N GLU A 322 39.79 -10.12 1.00
CA GLU A 322 40.67 -9.53 -0.01
C GLU A 322 39.97 -9.23 -1.32
N ASP A 323 38.83 -9.85 -1.56
CA ASP A 323 38.05 -9.62 -2.78
C ASP A 323 37.58 -8.18 -2.89
N SER A 324 37.63 -7.65 -4.09
CA SER A 324 37.08 -6.34 -4.37
C SER A 324 36.18 -6.37 -5.61
N TYR A 325 35.14 -5.57 -5.59
CA TYR A 325 34.21 -5.42 -6.71
C TYR A 325 34.14 -3.96 -7.15
N GLN A 326 34.36 -3.72 -8.44
CA GLN A 326 34.21 -2.38 -9.04
C GLN A 326 32.79 -2.23 -9.54
N VAL A 327 32.01 -1.31 -8.97
CA VAL A 327 30.62 -1.06 -9.40
C VAL A 327 30.63 -0.41 -10.77
N PRO A 328 29.92 -0.96 -11.78
CA PRO A 328 29.85 -0.34 -13.11
C PRO A 328 29.33 1.08 -13.08
N GLY A 329 29.78 1.94 -13.99
CA GLY A 329 29.68 3.39 -13.89
C GLY A 329 28.29 4.01 -13.77
N LYS A 330 27.20 3.25 -14.00
CA LYS A 330 25.80 3.74 -13.83
C LYS A 330 24.98 2.86 -12.90
N ASP A 331 25.58 1.85 -12.28
CA ASP A 331 24.91 0.83 -11.50
C ASP A 331 25.06 1.09 -10.00
N TYR A 332 24.38 0.30 -9.22
CA TYR A 332 24.32 0.43 -7.77
C TYR A 332 24.56 -0.91 -7.09
N TRP A 333 25.22 -0.90 -5.94
CA TRP A 333 25.39 -2.09 -5.14
C TRP A 333 24.38 -2.11 -3.99
N ALA A 334 23.54 -3.10 -4.01
CA ALA A 334 22.40 -3.27 -3.10
C ALA A 334 22.73 -4.30 -2.03
N MET A 335 22.64 -3.95 -0.76
CA MET A 335 22.80 -4.90 0.35
C MET A 335 21.63 -4.80 1.34
N GLY A 336 21.31 -5.93 1.96
CA GLY A 336 20.35 -5.94 3.07
C GLY A 336 21.03 -5.59 4.39
N ASP A 337 20.31 -4.87 5.26
CA ASP A 337 20.80 -4.54 6.61
C ASP A 337 20.92 -5.79 7.50
N ASN A 338 20.15 -6.85 7.22
CA ASN A 338 20.32 -8.18 7.79
C ASN A 338 21.26 -9.00 6.90
N SER A 339 22.53 -8.61 6.88
CA SER A 339 23.52 -9.14 5.95
C SER A 339 23.60 -10.68 5.89
N PRO A 340 23.57 -11.44 7.01
CA PRO A 340 23.59 -12.90 6.97
C PRO A 340 22.35 -13.54 6.31
N ASN A 341 21.20 -12.85 6.40
CA ASN A 341 19.91 -13.35 5.90
C ASN A 341 19.39 -12.51 4.72
N SER A 342 20.29 -12.01 3.89
CA SER A 342 19.95 -11.20 2.72
C SER A 342 20.48 -11.82 1.44
N PHE A 343 19.56 -12.09 0.52
CA PHE A 343 19.93 -12.35 -0.87
C PHE A 343 20.00 -11.00 -1.58
N ASP A 344 21.20 -10.56 -1.90
CA ASP A 344 21.50 -9.21 -2.39
C ASP A 344 22.64 -9.22 -3.44
N SER A 345 23.21 -8.07 -3.76
CA SER A 345 24.24 -7.93 -4.81
C SER A 345 25.44 -8.86 -4.62
N ARG A 346 25.70 -9.36 -3.43
CA ARG A 346 26.73 -10.38 -3.20
C ARG A 346 26.42 -11.71 -3.91
N GLY A 347 25.16 -11.96 -4.23
CA GLY A 347 24.71 -13.16 -4.95
C GLY A 347 24.50 -12.93 -6.44
N TRP A 348 23.97 -11.77 -6.84
CA TRP A 348 23.49 -11.51 -8.21
C TRP A 348 24.11 -10.28 -8.89
N GLY A 349 25.03 -9.54 -8.24
CA GLY A 349 25.77 -8.43 -8.85
C GLY A 349 25.10 -7.05 -8.67
N ALA A 350 25.49 -6.10 -9.51
CA ALA A 350 25.00 -4.73 -9.43
C ALA A 350 23.57 -4.56 -9.98
N VAL A 351 22.83 -3.60 -9.43
CA VAL A 351 21.51 -3.16 -9.91
C VAL A 351 21.69 -2.08 -10.96
N GLN A 352 21.12 -2.27 -12.15
CA GLN A 352 21.19 -1.29 -13.21
C GLN A 352 20.29 -0.08 -12.93
N ALA A 353 20.71 1.11 -13.39
CA ALA A 353 19.95 2.34 -13.19
C ALA A 353 18.50 2.28 -13.72
N LYS A 354 18.26 1.53 -14.81
CA LYS A 354 16.91 1.35 -15.39
C LYS A 354 15.93 0.62 -14.47
N ASN A 355 16.46 -0.17 -13.53
CA ASN A 355 15.65 -0.96 -12.59
C ASN A 355 15.15 -0.14 -11.38
N LEU A 356 15.65 1.08 -11.20
CA LEU A 356 15.29 1.92 -10.07
C LEU A 356 13.81 2.32 -10.12
N VAL A 357 13.13 2.18 -9.00
CA VAL A 357 11.72 2.56 -8.82
C VAL A 357 11.58 3.81 -7.96
N GLY A 358 12.27 3.85 -6.83
CA GLY A 358 12.18 4.99 -5.93
C GLY A 358 12.87 4.74 -4.58
N LYS A 359 12.89 5.77 -3.76
CA LYS A 359 13.45 5.75 -2.41
C LYS A 359 12.38 5.26 -1.42
N GLY A 360 12.73 4.33 -0.54
CA GLY A 360 11.93 4.01 0.64
C GLY A 360 11.86 5.24 1.54
N ALA A 361 10.66 5.81 1.72
CA ALA A 361 10.54 7.13 2.35
C ALA A 361 10.00 7.09 3.77
N PHE A 362 8.89 6.39 3.99
CA PHE A 362 8.16 6.47 5.24
C PHE A 362 7.41 5.17 5.53
N VAL A 363 7.59 4.61 6.74
CA VAL A 363 6.79 3.49 7.25
C VAL A 363 5.51 4.03 7.85
N TYR A 364 4.36 3.75 7.21
CA TYR A 364 3.08 4.28 7.67
C TYR A 364 2.28 3.31 8.55
N TRP A 365 2.65 2.03 8.57
CA TRP A 365 2.04 1.00 9.40
C TRP A 365 2.94 -0.25 9.47
N PRO A 366 2.97 -0.99 10.60
CA PRO A 366 2.29 -0.75 11.87
C PRO A 366 2.88 0.42 12.66
N PHE A 367 2.15 0.88 13.69
CA PHE A 367 2.62 1.92 14.61
C PHE A 367 3.61 1.32 15.61
N SER A 368 4.83 1.13 15.16
CA SER A 368 5.95 0.55 15.91
C SER A 368 7.07 1.59 16.06
N THR A 369 8.19 1.20 16.68
CA THR A 369 9.40 2.03 16.75
C THR A 369 10.01 2.37 15.38
N ARG A 370 9.57 1.68 14.32
CA ARG A 370 9.99 1.92 12.92
C ARG A 370 9.04 2.85 12.15
N TRP A 371 7.91 3.22 12.77
CA TRP A 371 6.97 4.17 12.16
C TRP A 371 7.65 5.51 11.94
N GLY A 372 7.57 6.06 10.74
CA GLY A 372 8.21 7.33 10.41
C GLY A 372 9.12 7.24 9.19
N LEU A 373 10.02 8.21 9.07
CA LEU A 373 10.99 8.28 7.98
C LEU A 373 11.98 7.11 8.05
N ILE A 374 12.29 6.56 6.88
CA ILE A 374 13.27 5.48 6.75
C ILE A 374 14.65 6.09 6.59
N HIS A 375 15.52 5.73 7.50
CA HIS A 375 16.89 6.23 7.57
C HIS A 375 17.90 5.12 7.24
#